data_e36a3825bd16a27797ffab55a0530bd2
#
_entry.id   e36a3825bd16a27797ffab55a0530bd2
#
_cell.length_a   1.000
_cell.length_b   1.000
_cell.length_c   1.000
_cell.angle_alpha   90.00
_cell.angle_beta   90.00
_cell.angle_gamma   90.00
#
_symmetry.space_group_name_H-M   'P 1'
#
loop_
_entity.id
_entity.type
_entity.pdbx_description
1 polymer ?
#
loop_
_entity_poly.entity_id
_entity_poly.type
_entity_poly.pdbx_seq_one_letter_code
_entity_poly.pdbx_strand_id
1 'polypeptide(L)'
;MEQEQNQLGEYAAINKIAVICHGVMSAVLVFAYLAEVLRGSRSIGYYAILCLLALGPFIAEVIVYRSKPDAEVIKHILSFGYGAFYTFIVFTTTSNIAFTYVIPLYLVITLFSDTKYCVLASGSCFLVNVICVVYRLFAGNISKTDAEIQVILMLLISVFLCFSTEILGRHNRGKMEALSKEKDNVSGLLQDIMQISSRMTDGIENVTERMTELGNSVSETRNAMQEVSAGTND
;
A
#
# COMPACT_ATOMS: atom_id res chain seq x y z
N MET A 1 5.20 -14.59 -11.93
CA MET A 1 3.72 -14.60 -11.89
C MET A 1 3.17 -14.35 -10.47
N GLU A 2 3.50 -15.19 -9.46
CA GLU A 2 2.93 -15.03 -8.10
C GLU A 2 3.46 -13.78 -7.35
N GLN A 3 4.75 -13.43 -7.49
CA GLN A 3 5.31 -12.19 -6.96
C GLN A 3 4.71 -10.95 -7.63
N GLU A 4 4.45 -11.01 -8.91
CA GLU A 4 3.83 -9.95 -9.69
C GLU A 4 2.36 -9.74 -9.28
N GLN A 5 1.64 -10.83 -9.04
CA GLN A 5 0.26 -10.81 -8.54
C GLN A 5 0.16 -10.23 -7.12
N ASN A 6 1.13 -10.51 -6.24
CA ASN A 6 1.19 -9.93 -4.90
C ASN A 6 1.50 -8.43 -4.94
N GLN A 7 2.40 -7.97 -5.82
CA GLN A 7 2.69 -6.55 -6.02
C GLN A 7 1.47 -5.79 -6.56
N LEU A 8 0.76 -6.35 -7.53
CA LEU A 8 -0.47 -5.76 -8.08
C LEU A 8 -1.56 -5.63 -6.99
N GLY A 9 -1.69 -6.62 -6.11
CA GLY A 9 -2.60 -6.56 -4.97
C GLY A 9 -2.24 -5.47 -3.96
N GLU A 10 -0.95 -5.26 -3.70
CA GLU A 10 -0.44 -4.21 -2.82
C GLU A 10 -0.70 -2.80 -3.40
N TYR A 11 -0.41 -2.60 -4.70
CA TYR A 11 -0.73 -1.34 -5.38
C TYR A 11 -2.23 -1.03 -5.37
N ALA A 12 -3.09 -2.02 -5.57
CA ALA A 12 -4.53 -1.84 -5.50
C ALA A 12 -5.01 -1.42 -4.10
N ALA A 13 -4.40 -1.97 -3.03
CA ALA A 13 -4.70 -1.60 -1.65
C ALA A 13 -4.25 -0.16 -1.34
N ILE A 14 -3.06 0.23 -1.75
CA ILE A 14 -2.53 1.59 -1.59
C ILE A 14 -3.40 2.59 -2.35
N ASN A 15 -3.73 2.31 -3.60
CA ASN A 15 -4.59 3.16 -4.43
C ASN A 15 -5.98 3.34 -3.80
N LYS A 16 -6.54 2.27 -3.21
CA LYS A 16 -7.83 2.36 -2.49
C LYS A 16 -7.76 3.38 -1.36
N ILE A 17 -6.71 3.32 -0.54
CA ILE A 17 -6.52 4.24 0.59
C ILE A 17 -6.30 5.66 0.05
N ALA A 18 -5.48 5.84 -0.98
CA ALA A 18 -5.21 7.13 -1.59
C ALA A 18 -6.47 7.81 -2.11
N VAL A 19 -7.32 7.07 -2.86
CA VAL A 19 -8.60 7.57 -3.37
C VAL A 19 -9.56 7.95 -2.24
N ILE A 20 -9.65 7.13 -1.17
CA ILE A 20 -10.48 7.45 0.00
C ILE A 20 -9.97 8.72 0.69
N CYS A 21 -8.66 8.82 0.93
CA CYS A 21 -8.07 10.00 1.54
C CYS A 21 -8.31 11.26 0.71
N HIS A 22 -8.13 11.19 -0.63
CA HIS A 22 -8.40 12.32 -1.51
C HIS A 22 -9.89 12.73 -1.47
N GLY A 23 -10.80 11.77 -1.47
CA GLY A 23 -12.23 12.02 -1.31
C GLY A 23 -12.57 12.74 -0.01
N VAL A 24 -12.01 12.30 1.11
CA VAL A 24 -12.19 12.94 2.42
C VAL A 24 -11.61 14.36 2.42
N MET A 25 -10.38 14.53 1.92
CA MET A 25 -9.74 15.85 1.83
C MET A 25 -10.56 16.82 0.98
N SER A 26 -10.99 16.39 -0.20
CA SER A 26 -11.81 17.19 -1.11
C SER A 26 -13.15 17.55 -0.49
N ALA A 27 -13.83 16.60 0.16
CA ALA A 27 -15.11 16.85 0.82
C ALA A 27 -14.96 17.88 1.95
N VAL A 28 -13.98 17.71 2.84
CA VAL A 28 -13.74 18.64 3.97
C VAL A 28 -13.48 20.05 3.45
N LEU A 29 -12.65 20.20 2.42
CA LEU A 29 -12.31 21.52 1.87
C LEU A 29 -13.48 22.15 1.13
N VAL A 30 -14.24 21.39 0.34
CA VAL A 30 -15.45 21.87 -0.32
C VAL A 30 -16.48 22.35 0.71
N PHE A 31 -16.71 21.63 1.79
CA PHE A 31 -17.61 22.07 2.88
C PHE A 31 -17.08 23.29 3.63
N ALA A 32 -15.78 23.36 3.89
CA ALA A 32 -15.17 24.51 4.57
C ALA A 32 -15.35 25.80 3.73
N TYR A 33 -15.10 25.74 2.43
CA TYR A 33 -15.26 26.89 1.55
C TYR A 33 -16.73 27.22 1.24
N LEU A 34 -17.64 26.25 1.30
CA LEU A 34 -19.09 26.53 1.27
C LEU A 34 -19.49 27.43 2.44
N ALA A 35 -18.95 27.19 3.63
CA ALA A 35 -19.20 28.04 4.79
C ALA A 35 -18.66 29.48 4.58
N GLU A 36 -17.53 29.67 3.89
CA GLU A 36 -17.03 31.01 3.52
C GLU A 36 -17.96 31.73 2.54
N VAL A 37 -18.52 31.02 1.56
CA VAL A 37 -19.51 31.58 0.62
C VAL A 37 -20.79 31.99 1.35
N LEU A 38 -21.31 31.13 2.25
CA LEU A 38 -22.51 31.42 3.03
C LEU A 38 -22.33 32.64 3.97
N ARG A 39 -21.09 32.89 4.44
CA ARG A 39 -20.72 34.10 5.19
C ARG A 39 -20.51 35.34 4.32
N GLY A 40 -20.62 35.21 2.99
CA GLY A 40 -20.35 36.31 2.06
C GLY A 40 -18.89 36.67 1.88
N SER A 41 -17.96 35.87 2.41
CA SER A 41 -16.51 36.11 2.29
C SER A 41 -15.94 35.77 0.92
N ARG A 42 -16.63 34.93 0.15
CA ARG A 42 -16.23 34.47 -1.20
C ARG A 42 -17.41 34.47 -2.16
N SER A 43 -17.10 34.68 -3.44
CA SER A 43 -18.12 34.62 -4.49
C SER A 43 -18.48 33.17 -4.89
N ILE A 44 -19.70 32.99 -5.40
CA ILE A 44 -20.16 31.71 -5.94
C ILE A 44 -19.26 31.23 -7.10
N GLY A 45 -18.79 32.14 -7.97
CA GLY A 45 -17.87 31.81 -9.06
C GLY A 45 -16.53 31.26 -8.56
N TYR A 46 -15.96 31.84 -7.49
CA TYR A 46 -14.78 31.30 -6.84
C TYR A 46 -15.02 29.86 -6.34
N TYR A 47 -16.14 29.64 -5.70
CA TYR A 47 -16.53 28.32 -5.17
C TYR A 47 -16.73 27.28 -6.27
N ALA A 48 -17.31 27.66 -7.41
CA ALA A 48 -17.48 26.77 -8.53
C ALA A 48 -16.13 26.30 -9.11
N ILE A 49 -15.15 27.21 -9.23
CA ILE A 49 -13.78 26.84 -9.68
C ILE A 49 -13.12 25.92 -8.65
N LEU A 50 -13.25 26.20 -7.35
CA LEU A 50 -12.72 25.37 -6.27
C LEU A 50 -13.30 23.96 -6.30
N CYS A 51 -14.63 23.84 -6.45
CA CYS A 51 -15.28 22.53 -6.59
C CYS A 51 -14.79 21.76 -7.82
N LEU A 52 -14.60 22.42 -8.94
CA LEU A 52 -14.07 21.78 -10.16
C LEU A 52 -12.65 21.25 -9.93
N LEU A 53 -11.77 22.04 -9.30
CA LEU A 53 -10.39 21.65 -9.02
C LEU A 53 -10.29 20.56 -7.93
N ALA A 54 -11.20 20.53 -6.96
CA ALA A 54 -11.19 19.52 -5.91
C ALA A 54 -11.85 18.21 -6.36
N LEU A 55 -13.02 18.28 -6.97
CA LEU A 55 -13.82 17.10 -7.31
C LEU A 55 -13.48 16.50 -8.69
N GLY A 56 -13.00 17.30 -9.63
CA GLY A 56 -12.65 16.83 -10.97
C GLY A 56 -11.57 15.72 -10.92
N PRO A 57 -10.40 15.98 -10.34
CA PRO A 57 -9.36 14.95 -10.18
C PRO A 57 -9.82 13.76 -9.35
N PHE A 58 -10.57 13.98 -8.27
CA PHE A 58 -11.14 12.90 -7.45
C PHE A 58 -12.07 11.98 -8.28
N ILE A 59 -12.95 12.54 -9.09
CA ILE A 59 -13.83 11.75 -9.97
C ILE A 59 -12.99 10.96 -10.99
N ALA A 60 -11.96 11.58 -11.58
CA ALA A 60 -11.06 10.89 -12.49
C ALA A 60 -10.35 9.71 -11.82
N GLU A 61 -9.88 9.88 -10.59
CA GLU A 61 -9.27 8.78 -9.79
C GLU A 61 -10.26 7.65 -9.54
N VAL A 62 -11.49 7.95 -9.14
CA VAL A 62 -12.53 6.94 -8.89
C VAL A 62 -12.83 6.16 -10.18
N ILE A 63 -12.91 6.82 -11.34
CA ILE A 63 -13.13 6.16 -12.63
C ILE A 63 -11.96 5.22 -12.97
N VAL A 64 -10.72 5.69 -12.83
CA VAL A 64 -9.52 4.89 -13.09
C VAL A 64 -9.42 3.72 -12.12
N TYR A 65 -9.64 3.97 -10.83
CA TYR A 65 -9.61 2.94 -9.80
C TYR A 65 -10.65 1.83 -10.04
N ARG A 66 -11.86 2.18 -10.48
CA ARG A 66 -12.90 1.19 -10.82
C ARG A 66 -12.55 0.36 -12.04
N SER A 67 -11.84 0.94 -13.02
CA SER A 67 -11.42 0.25 -14.24
C SER A 67 -10.18 -0.61 -14.02
N LYS A 68 -9.18 -0.07 -13.31
CA LYS A 68 -7.90 -0.71 -13.04
C LYS A 68 -7.39 -0.31 -11.65
N PRO A 69 -7.72 -1.10 -10.59
CA PRO A 69 -7.38 -0.77 -9.20
C PRO A 69 -5.88 -0.61 -8.93
N ASP A 70 -5.05 -1.33 -9.66
CA ASP A 70 -3.58 -1.34 -9.55
C ASP A 70 -2.86 -0.31 -10.42
N ALA A 71 -3.59 0.61 -11.08
CA ALA A 71 -3.02 1.56 -12.00
C ALA A 71 -2.08 2.56 -11.29
N GLU A 72 -0.82 2.65 -11.73
CA GLU A 72 0.15 3.63 -11.21
C GLU A 72 -0.25 5.08 -11.50
N VAL A 73 -1.07 5.32 -12.52
CA VAL A 73 -1.50 6.67 -12.91
C VAL A 73 -2.31 7.37 -11.81
N ILE A 74 -2.90 6.62 -10.87
CA ILE A 74 -3.69 7.17 -9.74
C ILE A 74 -2.84 8.12 -8.89
N LYS A 75 -1.60 7.76 -8.57
CA LYS A 75 -0.68 8.63 -7.82
C LYS A 75 -0.43 9.97 -8.53
N HIS A 76 -0.38 9.95 -9.88
CA HIS A 76 -0.17 11.15 -10.67
C HIS A 76 -1.42 12.03 -10.72
N ILE A 77 -2.61 11.43 -10.92
CA ILE A 77 -3.87 12.18 -10.90
C ILE A 77 -4.06 12.86 -9.54
N LEU A 78 -3.83 12.13 -8.44
CA LEU A 78 -3.85 12.67 -7.08
C LEU A 78 -2.93 13.90 -6.95
N SER A 79 -1.65 13.73 -7.25
CA SER A 79 -0.66 14.77 -6.99
C SER A 79 -0.82 15.99 -7.88
N PHE A 80 -1.08 15.80 -9.18
CA PHE A 80 -1.33 16.92 -10.09
C PHE A 80 -2.66 17.59 -9.81
N GLY A 81 -3.72 16.80 -9.59
CA GLY A 81 -5.05 17.34 -9.30
C GLY A 81 -5.10 18.14 -8.02
N TYR A 82 -4.63 17.54 -6.92
CA TYR A 82 -4.56 18.25 -5.65
C TYR A 82 -3.52 19.37 -5.66
N GLY A 83 -2.41 19.22 -6.38
CA GLY A 83 -1.42 20.27 -6.58
C GLY A 83 -1.98 21.49 -7.28
N ALA A 84 -2.82 21.31 -8.31
CA ALA A 84 -3.52 22.41 -8.99
C ALA A 84 -4.53 23.11 -8.06
N PHE A 85 -5.30 22.32 -7.30
CA PHE A 85 -6.19 22.82 -6.27
C PHE A 85 -5.44 23.61 -5.18
N TYR A 86 -4.34 23.06 -4.66
CA TYR A 86 -3.47 23.70 -3.69
C TYR A 86 -2.92 25.04 -4.22
N THR A 87 -2.41 25.04 -5.45
CA THR A 87 -1.89 26.23 -6.11
C THR A 87 -2.96 27.32 -6.18
N PHE A 88 -4.17 26.97 -6.63
CA PHE A 88 -5.28 27.92 -6.69
C PHE A 88 -5.58 28.53 -5.32
N ILE A 89 -5.67 27.71 -4.25
CA ILE A 89 -5.95 28.20 -2.92
C ILE A 89 -4.85 29.15 -2.42
N VAL A 90 -3.59 28.72 -2.51
CA VAL A 90 -2.47 29.47 -1.94
C VAL A 90 -2.34 30.87 -2.58
N PHE A 91 -2.61 30.98 -3.89
CA PHE A 91 -2.56 32.28 -4.58
C PHE A 91 -3.80 33.15 -4.35
N THR A 92 -4.93 32.57 -4.01
CA THR A 92 -6.21 33.33 -3.90
C THR A 92 -6.66 33.55 -2.45
N THR A 93 -6.03 32.88 -1.48
CA THR A 93 -6.38 33.01 -0.07
C THR A 93 -5.80 34.29 0.56
N THR A 94 -6.50 34.79 1.55
CA THR A 94 -6.01 35.84 2.45
C THR A 94 -5.37 35.28 3.73
N SER A 95 -5.52 33.98 3.95
CA SER A 95 -5.00 33.29 5.14
C SER A 95 -3.50 32.99 5.01
N ASN A 96 -2.72 33.31 6.05
CA ASN A 96 -1.29 33.00 6.10
C ASN A 96 -0.99 31.54 6.38
N ILE A 97 -1.98 30.74 6.82
CA ILE A 97 -1.81 29.32 7.15
C ILE A 97 -2.25 28.37 6.03
N ALA A 98 -2.77 28.87 4.91
CA ALA A 98 -3.28 28.03 3.83
C ALA A 98 -2.22 27.15 3.17
N PHE A 99 -0.93 27.46 3.32
CA PHE A 99 0.16 26.61 2.88
C PHE A 99 0.14 25.22 3.55
N THR A 100 -0.48 25.09 4.73
CA THR A 100 -0.58 23.82 5.45
C THR A 100 -1.51 22.81 4.77
N TYR A 101 -2.36 23.25 3.82
CA TYR A 101 -3.25 22.35 3.09
C TYR A 101 -2.52 21.32 2.22
N VAL A 102 -1.21 21.49 1.99
CA VAL A 102 -0.40 20.48 1.32
C VAL A 102 -0.07 19.28 2.22
N ILE A 103 -0.12 19.43 3.55
CA ILE A 103 0.27 18.37 4.49
C ILE A 103 -0.51 17.06 4.28
N PRO A 104 -1.85 17.07 4.15
CA PRO A 104 -2.59 15.84 3.86
C PRO A 104 -2.16 15.16 2.56
N LEU A 105 -1.88 15.92 1.49
CA LEU A 105 -1.34 15.37 0.26
C LEU A 105 0.00 14.65 0.50
N TYR A 106 0.89 15.29 1.26
CA TYR A 106 2.19 14.74 1.59
C TYR A 106 2.08 13.40 2.33
N LEU A 107 1.14 13.30 3.28
CA LEU A 107 0.89 12.05 4.00
C LEU A 107 0.40 10.93 3.06
N VAL A 108 -0.44 11.26 2.08
CA VAL A 108 -0.91 10.25 1.10
C VAL A 108 0.21 9.83 0.16
N ILE A 109 1.08 10.75 -0.28
CA ILE A 109 2.21 10.44 -1.16
C ILE A 109 3.18 9.44 -0.50
N THR A 110 3.39 9.51 0.83
CA THR A 110 4.28 8.56 1.53
C THR A 110 3.83 7.11 1.43
N LEU A 111 2.52 6.87 1.26
CA LEU A 111 1.97 5.51 1.15
C LEU A 111 2.53 4.75 -0.06
N PHE A 112 2.88 5.46 -1.13
CA PHE A 112 3.43 4.84 -2.34
C PHE A 112 4.89 4.40 -2.17
N SER A 113 5.58 4.80 -1.08
CA SER A 113 6.97 4.44 -0.78
C SER A 113 7.97 4.71 -1.92
N ASP A 114 7.62 5.65 -2.82
CA ASP A 114 8.42 6.07 -3.96
C ASP A 114 9.15 7.38 -3.64
N THR A 115 10.40 7.26 -3.18
CA THR A 115 11.21 8.41 -2.75
C THR A 115 11.45 9.41 -3.89
N LYS A 116 11.68 8.95 -5.13
CA LYS A 116 11.91 9.84 -6.27
C LYS A 116 10.68 10.66 -6.58
N TYR A 117 9.53 10.01 -6.55
CA TYR A 117 8.24 10.66 -6.76
C TYR A 117 7.92 11.64 -5.63
N CYS A 118 8.19 11.26 -4.39
CA CYS A 118 8.03 12.12 -3.22
C CYS A 118 8.88 13.40 -3.31
N VAL A 119 10.15 13.30 -3.69
CA VAL A 119 11.04 14.45 -3.91
C VAL A 119 10.51 15.37 -5.02
N LEU A 120 10.04 14.80 -6.13
CA LEU A 120 9.48 15.59 -7.23
C LEU A 120 8.21 16.34 -6.81
N ALA A 121 7.26 15.65 -6.17
CA ALA A 121 5.99 16.23 -5.76
C ALA A 121 6.17 17.28 -4.65
N SER A 122 6.99 16.98 -3.63
CA SER A 122 7.26 17.93 -2.53
C SER A 122 8.06 19.13 -3.01
N GLY A 123 9.04 18.92 -3.88
CA GLY A 123 9.82 20.00 -4.50
C GLY A 123 8.96 20.94 -5.35
N SER A 124 8.02 20.39 -6.11
CA SER A 124 7.05 21.19 -6.89
C SER A 124 6.15 22.03 -5.99
N CYS A 125 5.59 21.44 -4.93
CA CYS A 125 4.75 22.17 -3.97
C CYS A 125 5.56 23.21 -3.20
N PHE A 126 6.81 22.91 -2.83
CA PHE A 126 7.71 23.88 -2.21
C PHE A 126 7.98 25.07 -3.14
N LEU A 127 8.27 24.82 -4.41
CA LEU A 127 8.50 25.86 -5.41
C LEU A 127 7.26 26.77 -5.58
N VAL A 128 6.07 26.18 -5.71
CA VAL A 128 4.79 26.93 -5.76
C VAL A 128 4.63 27.80 -4.53
N ASN A 129 4.95 27.27 -3.36
CA ASN A 129 4.85 28.01 -2.12
C ASN A 129 5.83 29.20 -2.08
N VAL A 130 7.10 29.01 -2.46
CA VAL A 130 8.10 30.09 -2.54
C VAL A 130 7.66 31.18 -3.52
N ILE A 131 7.18 30.81 -4.71
CA ILE A 131 6.66 31.77 -5.69
C ILE A 131 5.49 32.59 -5.10
N CYS A 132 4.56 31.90 -4.41
CA CYS A 132 3.44 32.56 -3.76
C CYS A 132 3.89 33.54 -2.64
N VAL A 133 4.84 33.13 -1.81
CA VAL A 133 5.39 34.00 -0.74
C VAL A 133 6.05 35.23 -1.32
N VAL A 134 6.87 35.06 -2.38
CA VAL A 134 7.50 36.19 -3.08
C VAL A 134 6.44 37.13 -3.66
N TYR A 135 5.44 36.60 -4.34
CA TYR A 135 4.32 37.40 -4.88
C TYR A 135 3.61 38.17 -3.78
N ARG A 136 3.27 37.54 -2.65
CA ARG A 136 2.57 38.17 -1.52
C ARG A 136 3.42 39.22 -0.79
N LEU A 137 4.75 39.01 -0.71
CA LEU A 137 5.67 40.01 -0.17
C LEU A 137 5.70 41.27 -1.04
N PHE A 138 5.80 41.11 -2.37
CA PHE A 138 5.77 42.26 -3.28
C PHE A 138 4.40 42.98 -3.27
N ALA A 139 3.31 42.25 -3.11
CA ALA A 139 1.96 42.80 -2.98
C ALA A 139 1.68 43.45 -1.56
N GLY A 140 2.59 43.31 -0.62
CA GLY A 140 2.39 43.79 0.74
C GLY A 140 1.35 43.03 1.58
N ASN A 141 1.01 41.80 1.15
CA ASN A 141 -0.06 40.97 1.75
C ASN A 141 0.45 40.00 2.81
N ILE A 142 1.74 39.96 3.10
CA ILE A 142 2.35 39.14 4.15
C ILE A 142 3.50 39.88 4.81
N SER A 143 3.69 39.68 6.12
CA SER A 143 4.85 40.21 6.83
C SER A 143 6.13 39.43 6.45
N LYS A 144 7.30 40.10 6.57
CA LYS A 144 8.59 39.42 6.35
C LYS A 144 8.76 38.21 7.27
N THR A 145 8.39 38.36 8.54
CA THR A 145 8.49 37.29 9.54
C THR A 145 7.60 36.10 9.19
N ASP A 146 6.34 36.32 8.78
CA ASP A 146 5.45 35.24 8.38
C ASP A 146 5.97 34.55 7.13
N ALA A 147 6.51 35.28 6.17
CA ALA A 147 7.11 34.74 4.95
C ALA A 147 8.32 33.85 5.26
N GLU A 148 9.22 34.28 6.13
CA GLU A 148 10.37 33.47 6.56
C GLU A 148 9.93 32.19 7.25
N ILE A 149 8.99 32.27 8.20
CA ILE A 149 8.44 31.13 8.91
C ILE A 149 7.78 30.15 7.93
N GLN A 150 7.00 30.64 6.99
CA GLN A 150 6.31 29.81 5.99
C GLN A 150 7.31 29.04 5.11
N VAL A 151 8.35 29.70 4.61
CA VAL A 151 9.36 29.04 3.77
C VAL A 151 10.17 28.01 4.56
N ILE A 152 10.62 28.36 5.76
CA ILE A 152 11.39 27.46 6.63
C ILE A 152 10.54 26.23 6.98
N LEU A 153 9.28 26.43 7.38
CA LEU A 153 8.39 25.33 7.76
C LEU A 153 8.10 24.40 6.58
N MET A 154 7.85 24.95 5.39
CA MET A 154 7.65 24.16 4.17
C MET A 154 8.89 23.38 3.78
N LEU A 155 10.08 23.96 3.93
CA LEU A 155 11.34 23.26 3.69
C LEU A 155 11.49 22.08 4.66
N LEU A 156 11.28 22.32 5.97
CA LEU A 156 11.36 21.28 6.98
C LEU A 156 10.39 20.14 6.70
N ILE A 157 9.12 20.46 6.43
CA ILE A 157 8.10 19.45 6.12
C ILE A 157 8.50 18.62 4.89
N SER A 158 9.01 19.27 3.82
CA SER A 158 9.44 18.58 2.61
C SER A 158 10.64 17.66 2.86
N VAL A 159 11.62 18.08 3.64
CA VAL A 159 12.79 17.29 4.02
C VAL A 159 12.36 16.09 4.86
N PHE A 160 11.58 16.31 5.92
CA PHE A 160 11.10 15.21 6.77
C PHE A 160 10.22 14.22 6.00
N LEU A 161 9.40 14.70 5.07
CA LEU A 161 8.62 13.85 4.19
C LEU A 161 9.48 12.89 3.37
N CYS A 162 10.53 13.42 2.72
CA CYS A 162 11.45 12.61 1.93
C CYS A 162 12.18 11.56 2.80
N PHE A 163 12.66 11.97 3.98
CA PHE A 163 13.26 11.07 4.95
C PHE A 163 12.29 9.97 5.41
N SER A 164 11.08 10.35 5.76
CA SER A 164 10.05 9.41 6.21
C SER A 164 9.71 8.40 5.11
N THR A 165 9.54 8.88 3.87
CA THR A 165 9.27 8.01 2.71
C THR A 165 10.39 7.02 2.45
N GLU A 166 11.66 7.46 2.53
CA GLU A 166 12.83 6.60 2.35
C GLU A 166 12.91 5.52 3.44
N ILE A 167 12.73 5.91 4.71
CA ILE A 167 12.75 4.97 5.84
C ILE A 167 11.61 3.95 5.69
N LEU A 168 10.39 4.42 5.38
CA LEU A 168 9.22 3.57 5.19
C LEU A 168 9.44 2.60 4.02
N GLY A 169 9.97 3.08 2.89
CA GLY A 169 10.27 2.26 1.73
C GLY A 169 11.33 1.18 2.02
N ARG A 170 12.39 1.51 2.78
CA ARG A 170 13.39 0.52 3.22
C ARG A 170 12.78 -0.53 4.15
N HIS A 171 11.96 -0.09 5.10
CA HIS A 171 11.30 -0.98 6.06
C HIS A 171 10.33 -1.94 5.38
N ASN A 172 9.52 -1.44 4.44
CA ASN A 172 8.60 -2.26 3.66
C ASN A 172 9.34 -3.29 2.80
N ARG A 173 10.42 -2.88 2.13
CA ARG A 173 11.28 -3.81 1.35
C ARG A 173 11.89 -4.90 2.24
N GLY A 174 12.44 -4.54 3.39
CA GLY A 174 12.97 -5.53 4.34
C GLY A 174 11.93 -6.52 4.87
N LYS A 175 10.71 -6.06 5.13
CA LYS A 175 9.60 -6.95 5.48
C LYS A 175 9.22 -7.91 4.36
N MET A 176 9.13 -7.41 3.11
CA MET A 176 8.80 -8.24 1.96
C MET A 176 9.88 -9.30 1.69
N GLU A 177 11.16 -8.96 1.81
CA GLU A 177 12.26 -9.91 1.68
C GLU A 177 12.20 -10.99 2.77
N ALA A 178 11.94 -10.60 4.04
CA ALA A 178 11.78 -11.54 5.14
C ALA A 178 10.60 -12.48 4.93
N LEU A 179 9.45 -11.95 4.48
CA LEU A 179 8.25 -12.72 4.20
C LEU A 179 8.45 -13.71 3.03
N SER A 180 9.15 -13.28 1.97
CA SER A 180 9.51 -14.14 0.84
C SER A 180 10.38 -15.30 1.29
N LYS A 181 11.38 -15.02 2.14
CA LYS A 181 12.29 -16.04 2.68
C LYS A 181 11.57 -17.05 3.59
N GLU A 182 10.63 -16.56 4.39
CA GLU A 182 9.79 -17.43 5.24
C GLU A 182 8.88 -18.32 4.39
N LYS A 183 8.27 -17.79 3.32
CA LYS A 183 7.46 -18.54 2.35
C LYS A 183 8.29 -19.65 1.69
N ASP A 184 9.52 -19.34 1.25
CA ASP A 184 10.42 -20.32 0.62
C ASP A 184 10.79 -21.44 1.61
N ASN A 185 11.05 -21.10 2.88
CA ASN A 185 11.29 -22.08 3.95
C ASN A 185 10.06 -22.98 4.17
N VAL A 186 8.86 -22.40 4.27
CA VAL A 186 7.61 -23.18 4.43
C VAL A 186 7.37 -24.09 3.23
N SER A 187 7.63 -23.62 2.02
CA SER A 187 7.52 -24.45 0.81
C SER A 187 8.49 -25.61 0.82
N GLY A 188 9.74 -25.41 1.26
CA GLY A 188 10.73 -26.46 1.45
C GLY A 188 10.29 -27.50 2.49
N LEU A 189 9.79 -27.04 3.65
CA LEU A 189 9.26 -27.92 4.69
C LEU A 189 8.07 -28.77 4.20
N LEU A 190 7.17 -28.18 3.41
CA LEU A 190 6.06 -28.93 2.82
C LEU A 190 6.54 -30.02 1.85
N GLN A 191 7.56 -29.73 1.06
CA GLN A 191 8.17 -30.71 0.16
C GLN A 191 8.81 -31.87 0.93
N ASP A 192 9.53 -31.57 2.01
CA ASP A 192 10.13 -32.58 2.89
C ASP A 192 9.05 -33.46 3.54
N ILE A 193 7.96 -32.85 4.04
CA ILE A 193 6.82 -33.59 4.62
C ILE A 193 6.18 -34.51 3.59
N MET A 194 5.99 -34.04 2.34
CA MET A 194 5.45 -34.88 1.26
C MET A 194 6.38 -36.06 0.97
N GLN A 195 7.69 -35.84 0.93
CA GLN A 195 8.67 -36.90 0.70
C GLN A 195 8.68 -37.94 1.85
N ILE A 196 8.63 -37.47 3.11
CA ILE A 196 8.54 -38.35 4.29
C ILE A 196 7.24 -39.16 4.25
N SER A 197 6.12 -38.52 3.93
CA SER A 197 4.82 -39.17 3.80
C SER A 197 4.83 -40.28 2.73
N SER A 198 5.44 -40.03 1.56
CA SER A 198 5.60 -41.04 0.52
C SER A 198 6.42 -42.22 1.02
N ARG A 199 7.59 -41.97 1.63
CA ARG A 199 8.44 -43.06 2.17
C ARG A 199 7.75 -43.84 3.28
N MET A 200 6.91 -43.22 4.07
CA MET A 200 6.11 -43.87 5.12
C MET A 200 5.05 -44.76 4.50
N THR A 201 4.41 -44.35 3.40
CA THR A 201 3.46 -45.17 2.66
C THR A 201 4.13 -46.40 2.07
N ASP A 202 5.29 -46.26 1.41
CA ASP A 202 6.08 -47.35 0.87
C ASP A 202 6.52 -48.35 1.98
N GLY A 203 6.89 -47.82 3.15
CA GLY A 203 7.24 -48.58 4.33
C GLY A 203 6.06 -49.40 4.88
N ILE A 204 4.87 -48.84 4.94
CA ILE A 204 3.65 -49.49 5.40
C ILE A 204 3.29 -50.64 4.40
N GLU A 205 3.39 -50.41 3.09
CA GLU A 205 3.14 -51.42 2.08
C GLU A 205 4.09 -52.62 2.24
N ASN A 206 5.38 -52.37 2.41
CA ASN A 206 6.39 -53.41 2.65
C ASN A 206 6.12 -54.21 3.95
N VAL A 207 5.73 -53.54 5.03
CA VAL A 207 5.36 -54.19 6.30
C VAL A 207 4.11 -55.06 6.11
N THR A 208 3.12 -54.58 5.33
CA THR A 208 1.89 -55.33 5.06
C THR A 208 2.17 -56.59 4.24
N GLU A 209 3.04 -56.50 3.25
CA GLU A 209 3.48 -57.67 2.43
C GLU A 209 4.16 -58.71 3.34
N ARG A 210 5.14 -58.31 4.15
CA ARG A 210 5.84 -59.23 5.09
C ARG A 210 4.91 -59.84 6.11
N MET A 211 3.91 -59.11 6.61
CA MET A 211 2.89 -59.67 7.51
C MET A 211 2.05 -60.75 6.83
N THR A 212 1.75 -60.55 5.55
CA THR A 212 1.04 -61.56 4.76
C THR A 212 1.89 -62.83 4.55
N GLU A 213 3.18 -62.67 4.22
CA GLU A 213 4.13 -63.79 4.12
C GLU A 213 4.27 -64.55 5.44
N LEU A 214 4.39 -63.81 6.55
CA LEU A 214 4.46 -64.41 7.89
C LEU A 214 3.17 -65.19 8.20
N GLY A 215 2.00 -64.63 7.89
CA GLY A 215 0.71 -65.30 8.05
C GLY A 215 0.63 -66.65 7.30
N ASN A 216 1.13 -66.67 6.05
CA ASN A 216 1.22 -67.90 5.26
C ASN A 216 2.17 -68.93 5.91
N SER A 217 3.37 -68.52 6.33
CA SER A 217 4.36 -69.41 6.99
C SER A 217 3.84 -69.98 8.33
N VAL A 218 3.10 -69.15 9.10
CA VAL A 218 2.45 -69.65 10.34
C VAL A 218 1.37 -70.67 10.02
N SER A 219 0.59 -70.47 8.94
CA SER A 219 -0.42 -71.44 8.49
C SER A 219 0.22 -72.76 8.05
N GLU A 220 1.30 -72.73 7.25
CA GLU A 220 2.07 -73.91 6.86
C GLU A 220 2.65 -74.68 8.06
N THR A 221 3.25 -73.93 9.00
CA THR A 221 3.80 -74.54 10.24
C THR A 221 2.69 -75.22 11.04
N ARG A 222 1.52 -74.61 11.13
CA ARG A 222 0.36 -75.19 11.83
C ARG A 222 -0.12 -76.47 11.13
N ASN A 223 -0.18 -76.52 9.83
CA ASN A 223 -0.57 -77.69 9.05
C ASN A 223 0.44 -78.86 9.25
N ALA A 224 1.75 -78.55 9.20
CA ALA A 224 2.81 -79.52 9.43
C ALA A 224 2.76 -80.07 10.88
N MET A 225 2.47 -79.24 11.88
CA MET A 225 2.29 -79.69 13.25
C MET A 225 1.06 -80.58 13.44
N GLN A 226 -0.03 -80.35 12.69
CA GLN A 226 -1.20 -81.19 12.69
C GLN A 226 -0.93 -82.61 12.05
N GLU A 227 -0.14 -82.63 10.96
CA GLU A 227 0.31 -83.86 10.35
C GLU A 227 1.20 -84.70 11.31
N VAL A 228 2.16 -84.03 11.94
CA VAL A 228 3.03 -84.69 12.96
C VAL A 228 2.21 -85.22 14.12
N SER A 229 1.22 -84.45 14.63
CA SER A 229 0.35 -84.87 15.72
C SER A 229 -0.54 -86.07 15.34
N ALA A 230 -1.00 -86.14 14.10
CA ALA A 230 -1.77 -87.28 13.58
C ALA A 230 -0.90 -88.54 13.42
N GLY A 231 0.35 -88.33 12.94
CA GLY A 231 1.27 -89.50 12.74
C GLY A 231 1.93 -90.00 14.05
N THR A 232 1.80 -89.34 15.15
CA THR A 232 2.29 -89.79 16.51
C THR A 232 1.21 -90.45 17.33
N ASN A 233 -0.05 -90.52 16.85
CA ASN A 233 -1.16 -91.16 17.53
C ASN A 233 -1.53 -92.57 16.90
N ASP A 234 -0.81 -92.99 15.86
CA ASP A 234 -0.85 -94.32 15.27
C ASP A 234 0.35 -95.16 15.81
#